data_bdb2da622909dae3b8ce25ef889e26b3
#
_entry.id   bdb2da622909dae3b8ce25ef889e26b3
#
_cell.length_a   1.000
_cell.length_b   1.000
_cell.length_c   1.000
_cell.angle_alpha   90.00
_cell.angle_beta   90.00
_cell.angle_gamma   90.00
#
_symmetry.space_group_name_H-M   'P 1'
#
loop_
_entity.id
_entity.type
_entity.pdbx_description
1 polymer ?
#
loop_
_entity_poly.entity_id
_entity_poly.type
_entity_poly.pdbx_seq_one_letter_code
_entity_poly.pdbx_strand_id
1 'polypeptide(L)'
;MVQVEDLTVRFVGAERTVEAVRNLSFHVDRGETLAIVGESGSGKSVTSLALMRLVEHGGGRIAQGRIALRRRNGDIVDLGASSQRAMRSVRGADMAMIFQEPMTSLNPVFTAGEQIAETIRLHQGKDAAAARAEALRMLEQVRIPEARSVMDRHPHQLSGGMRQRVMIAMALACKPALLIADEPTTALDVTIQAQILQLIRQLQEEMRMGVVFITHDMGVVAEVADRVLVMYRGDKVEEGPSERIFAQPRHRYTQALLSAVPKLGAMQGTDHPARFPLLRVDESAAAEPGPPATPAGPAPAESGPAGERQPILSVRDLITRFDLRGGIFSRVQRRVHAVEKVSFDLYPGETLSLVGESGCGKSTTGRSLLRLVDSQGGQVHFGGRDITKLKTAELQALRRDIQFVFQDPFASLDPRVTVGFSIMEPLLVHGVASGKQAERRVAELLERVGMPPEMAQRYPHEFSGGQRQRICIARALALDPKVVIADESVSALDVSIQAQIVNLLIDLQRDLGIAFLFISHDMAVVERVSHRVAVMYLGQIVEIGPRRAIFENPQHPYTRKLMAAVPIADPARRHMSRTLLSDEIPSPIRQLNDEPVVAPLVAVGPDHFVARHSVGGAY
;
A
#
# COMPACT_ATOMS: atom_id res chain seq x y z
N MET A 1 7.10 16.04 -26.34
CA MET A 1 6.85 16.99 -25.23
C MET A 1 8.09 17.19 -24.38
N VAL A 2 8.64 16.14 -23.82
CA VAL A 2 9.96 16.14 -23.19
C VAL A 2 10.86 15.11 -23.86
N GLN A 3 12.15 15.45 -24.01
CA GLN A 3 13.18 14.56 -24.54
C GLN A 3 14.36 14.57 -23.57
N VAL A 4 14.77 13.40 -23.13
CA VAL A 4 15.89 13.18 -22.23
C VAL A 4 16.93 12.36 -22.98
N GLU A 5 18.17 12.84 -22.97
CA GLU A 5 19.29 12.22 -23.69
C GLU A 5 20.45 12.03 -22.69
N ASP A 6 20.89 10.78 -22.55
CA ASP A 6 22.06 10.33 -21.77
C ASP A 6 22.15 10.90 -20.34
N LEU A 7 20.99 11.02 -19.67
CA LEU A 7 20.88 11.57 -18.32
C LEU A 7 21.64 10.70 -17.32
N THR A 8 22.60 11.30 -16.63
CA THR A 8 23.33 10.67 -15.52
C THR A 8 23.22 11.54 -14.28
N VAL A 9 22.76 10.95 -13.17
CA VAL A 9 22.59 11.63 -11.89
C VAL A 9 23.47 10.98 -10.84
N ARG A 10 24.27 11.81 -10.14
CA ARG A 10 25.22 11.39 -9.11
C ARG A 10 24.93 12.04 -7.77
N PHE A 11 25.10 11.25 -6.71
CA PHE A 11 25.17 11.71 -5.33
C PHE A 11 26.59 11.54 -4.81
N VAL A 12 27.20 12.62 -4.38
CA VAL A 12 28.58 12.61 -3.85
C VAL A 12 28.50 12.56 -2.33
N GLY A 13 28.70 11.40 -1.74
CA GLY A 13 28.82 11.22 -0.29
C GLY A 13 30.28 11.33 0.17
N ALA A 14 30.50 11.40 1.48
CA ALA A 14 31.82 11.51 2.08
C ALA A 14 32.72 10.29 1.77
N GLU A 15 32.14 9.09 1.72
CA GLU A 15 32.87 7.83 1.53
C GLU A 15 32.78 7.28 0.09
N ARG A 16 31.67 7.57 -0.61
CA ARG A 16 31.44 7.04 -1.97
C ARG A 16 30.57 7.95 -2.81
N THR A 17 30.79 7.91 -4.11
CA THR A 17 29.88 8.48 -5.11
C THR A 17 28.94 7.40 -5.61
N VAL A 18 27.63 7.69 -5.63
CA VAL A 18 26.60 6.79 -6.13
C VAL A 18 26.01 7.38 -7.41
N GLU A 19 26.07 6.64 -8.50
CA GLU A 19 25.33 6.96 -9.73
C GLU A 19 23.94 6.34 -9.65
N ALA A 20 22.96 7.17 -9.29
CA ALA A 20 21.59 6.72 -9.11
C ALA A 20 20.83 6.54 -10.43
N VAL A 21 21.25 7.25 -11.49
CA VAL A 21 20.75 7.10 -12.87
C VAL A 21 21.94 7.16 -13.80
N ARG A 22 22.00 6.24 -14.79
CA ARG A 22 23.11 6.12 -15.74
C ARG A 22 22.61 6.13 -17.19
N ASN A 23 23.11 7.08 -17.99
CA ASN A 23 22.89 7.19 -19.44
C ASN A 23 21.42 6.95 -19.88
N LEU A 24 20.47 7.50 -19.09
CA LEU A 24 19.05 7.30 -19.33
C LEU A 24 18.56 8.21 -20.46
N SER A 25 18.05 7.61 -21.52
CA SER A 25 17.44 8.33 -22.65
C SER A 25 16.02 7.85 -22.89
N PHE A 26 15.08 8.80 -23.00
CA PHE A 26 13.67 8.55 -23.31
C PHE A 26 12.97 9.83 -23.79
N HIS A 27 11.78 9.71 -24.32
CA HIS A 27 10.92 10.84 -24.64
C HIS A 27 9.49 10.60 -24.17
N VAL A 28 8.72 11.66 -24.08
CA VAL A 28 7.27 11.62 -23.86
C VAL A 28 6.61 12.54 -24.86
N ASP A 29 5.63 12.03 -25.59
CA ASP A 29 4.89 12.81 -26.56
C ASP A 29 3.68 13.53 -25.94
N ARG A 30 3.08 14.42 -26.71
CA ARG A 30 1.90 15.15 -26.26
C ARG A 30 0.69 14.21 -26.20
N GLY A 31 0.04 14.14 -25.06
CA GLY A 31 -1.10 13.23 -24.83
C GLY A 31 -0.68 11.78 -24.54
N GLU A 32 0.61 11.51 -24.41
CA GLU A 32 1.16 10.20 -24.08
C GLU A 32 1.36 10.05 -22.57
N THR A 33 1.12 8.85 -22.05
CA THR A 33 1.55 8.43 -20.72
C THR A 33 2.70 7.44 -20.84
N LEU A 34 3.90 7.86 -20.40
CA LEU A 34 5.05 6.98 -20.22
C LEU A 34 5.11 6.54 -18.76
N ALA A 35 4.97 5.23 -18.49
CA ALA A 35 5.21 4.69 -17.17
C ALA A 35 6.68 4.34 -16.99
N ILE A 36 7.28 4.77 -15.86
CA ILE A 36 8.62 4.36 -15.43
C ILE A 36 8.46 3.40 -14.26
N VAL A 37 8.90 2.16 -14.43
CA VAL A 37 8.72 1.07 -13.47
C VAL A 37 10.03 0.45 -13.03
N GLY A 38 10.03 -0.22 -11.88
CA GLY A 38 11.18 -0.91 -11.30
C GLY A 38 11.07 -0.96 -9.79
N GLU A 39 11.96 -1.68 -9.13
CA GLU A 39 12.01 -1.78 -7.66
C GLU A 39 12.54 -0.51 -7.00
N SER A 40 12.36 -0.38 -5.68
CA SER A 40 12.94 0.69 -4.88
C SER A 40 14.47 0.78 -5.08
N GLY A 41 14.97 2.01 -5.22
CA GLY A 41 16.39 2.23 -5.50
C GLY A 41 16.78 2.04 -6.97
N SER A 42 15.86 1.73 -7.89
CA SER A 42 16.17 1.64 -9.33
C SER A 42 16.40 3.00 -10.03
N GLY A 43 16.18 4.13 -9.35
CA GLY A 43 16.41 5.47 -9.88
C GLY A 43 15.17 6.21 -10.39
N LYS A 44 13.95 5.64 -10.28
CA LYS A 44 12.69 6.24 -10.77
C LYS A 44 12.43 7.64 -10.23
N SER A 45 12.33 7.78 -8.91
CA SER A 45 12.07 9.08 -8.26
C SER A 45 13.24 10.06 -8.42
N VAL A 46 14.47 9.54 -8.54
CA VAL A 46 15.63 10.39 -8.88
C VAL A 46 15.50 10.96 -10.28
N THR A 47 14.98 10.18 -11.23
CA THR A 47 14.69 10.64 -12.60
C THR A 47 13.65 11.76 -12.60
N SER A 48 12.53 11.60 -11.86
CA SER A 48 11.50 12.64 -11.74
C SER A 48 12.02 13.92 -11.12
N LEU A 49 12.81 13.81 -10.04
CA LEU A 49 13.45 14.96 -9.38
C LEU A 49 14.50 15.63 -10.28
N ALA A 50 15.19 14.85 -11.13
CA ALA A 50 16.15 15.41 -12.10
C ALA A 50 15.43 16.21 -13.20
N LEU A 51 14.29 15.73 -13.72
CA LEU A 51 13.45 16.49 -14.66
C LEU A 51 13.03 17.83 -14.06
N MET A 52 12.65 17.84 -12.80
CA MET A 52 12.30 19.05 -12.06
C MET A 52 13.52 19.84 -11.55
N ARG A 53 14.75 19.33 -11.72
CA ARG A 53 15.98 19.86 -11.10
C ARG A 53 15.86 20.06 -9.58
N LEU A 54 15.06 19.25 -8.93
CA LEU A 54 14.94 19.21 -7.48
C LEU A 54 15.99 18.30 -6.82
N VAL A 55 16.62 17.42 -7.60
CA VAL A 55 17.69 16.54 -7.15
C VAL A 55 18.86 17.28 -6.50
N GLU A 56 19.11 18.53 -6.95
CA GLU A 56 20.17 19.41 -6.43
C GLU A 56 19.95 19.78 -4.94
N HIS A 57 18.70 19.88 -4.49
CA HIS A 57 18.36 20.17 -3.09
C HIS A 57 18.62 18.96 -2.16
N GLY A 58 18.64 17.74 -2.69
CA GLY A 58 18.97 16.53 -1.96
C GLY A 58 20.44 16.09 -2.04
N GLY A 59 21.35 17.01 -2.47
CA GLY A 59 22.78 16.73 -2.60
C GLY A 59 23.16 15.94 -3.86
N GLY A 60 22.20 15.69 -4.76
CA GLY A 60 22.46 15.11 -6.08
C GLY A 60 22.79 16.18 -7.12
N ARG A 61 23.37 15.75 -8.23
CA ARG A 61 23.62 16.61 -9.39
C ARG A 61 23.43 15.87 -10.70
N ILE A 62 22.94 16.56 -11.71
CA ILE A 62 22.98 16.09 -13.09
C ILE A 62 24.43 16.19 -13.56
N ALA A 63 25.07 15.03 -13.73
CA ALA A 63 26.49 14.96 -14.10
C ALA A 63 26.67 15.00 -15.63
N GLN A 64 25.69 14.49 -16.39
CA GLN A 64 25.70 14.43 -17.84
C GLN A 64 24.26 14.36 -18.36
N GLY A 65 24.07 14.69 -19.62
CA GLY A 65 22.83 14.56 -20.36
C GLY A 65 22.12 15.88 -20.61
N ARG A 66 21.10 15.80 -21.45
CA ARG A 66 20.26 16.92 -21.87
C ARG A 66 18.80 16.63 -21.56
N ILE A 67 18.08 17.65 -21.09
CA ILE A 67 16.63 17.57 -20.82
C ILE A 67 15.94 18.69 -21.60
N ALA A 68 15.38 18.40 -22.76
CA ALA A 68 14.67 19.37 -23.60
C ALA A 68 13.17 19.29 -23.32
N LEU A 69 12.56 20.39 -22.88
CA LEU A 69 11.12 20.53 -22.66
C LEU A 69 10.52 21.49 -23.69
N ARG A 70 9.48 21.07 -24.39
CA ARG A 70 8.64 21.95 -25.20
C ARG A 70 7.57 22.58 -24.33
N ARG A 71 7.66 23.88 -24.14
CA ARG A 71 6.72 24.69 -23.37
C ARG A 71 5.37 24.82 -24.10
N ARG A 72 4.35 25.30 -23.39
CA ARG A 72 3.00 25.53 -23.96
C ARG A 72 2.98 26.56 -25.10
N ASN A 73 3.88 27.55 -25.05
CA ASN A 73 4.05 28.55 -26.11
C ASN A 73 4.80 28.02 -27.34
N GLY A 74 5.26 26.77 -27.33
CA GLY A 74 5.98 26.12 -28.41
C GLY A 74 7.51 26.17 -28.30
N ASP A 75 8.06 27.03 -27.42
CA ASP A 75 9.51 27.16 -27.20
C ASP A 75 10.09 25.85 -26.64
N ILE A 76 11.31 25.54 -27.04
CA ILE A 76 12.08 24.43 -26.48
C ILE A 76 13.13 24.98 -25.52
N VAL A 77 13.10 24.51 -24.29
CA VAL A 77 14.05 24.93 -23.23
C VAL A 77 14.84 23.70 -22.78
N ASP A 78 16.16 23.85 -22.70
CA ASP A 78 17.03 22.87 -22.03
C ASP A 78 17.00 23.11 -20.53
N LEU A 79 16.37 22.19 -19.81
CA LEU A 79 16.21 22.29 -18.35
C LEU A 79 17.56 22.10 -17.62
N GLY A 80 18.46 21.27 -18.17
CA GLY A 80 19.78 21.02 -17.60
C GLY A 80 20.66 22.29 -17.56
N ALA A 81 20.59 23.08 -18.63
CA ALA A 81 21.35 24.33 -18.78
C ALA A 81 20.64 25.58 -18.22
N SER A 82 19.36 25.44 -17.81
CA SER A 82 18.55 26.59 -17.38
C SER A 82 18.98 27.15 -16.02
N SER A 83 18.93 28.48 -15.89
CA SER A 83 19.15 29.14 -14.59
C SER A 83 18.02 28.81 -13.60
N GLN A 84 18.26 28.96 -12.30
CA GLN A 84 17.22 28.77 -11.27
C GLN A 84 16.01 29.69 -11.46
N ARG A 85 16.25 30.92 -11.98
CA ARG A 85 15.17 31.86 -12.31
C ARG A 85 14.30 31.34 -13.46
N ALA A 86 14.92 30.79 -14.51
CA ALA A 86 14.22 30.17 -15.62
C ALA A 86 13.41 28.93 -15.15
N MET A 87 14.00 28.08 -14.30
CA MET A 87 13.31 26.93 -13.73
C MET A 87 12.06 27.31 -12.91
N ARG A 88 12.08 28.43 -12.17
CA ARG A 88 10.89 28.93 -11.45
C ARG A 88 9.74 29.29 -12.41
N SER A 89 10.03 29.75 -13.63
CA SER A 89 8.98 30.04 -14.63
C SER A 89 8.43 28.80 -15.32
N VAL A 90 9.13 27.67 -15.24
CA VAL A 90 8.72 26.39 -15.83
C VAL A 90 7.96 25.53 -14.83
N ARG A 91 8.51 25.42 -13.60
CA ARG A 91 7.88 24.64 -12.52
C ARG A 91 6.53 25.24 -12.15
N GLY A 92 5.49 24.44 -12.11
CA GLY A 92 4.11 24.83 -11.82
C GLY A 92 3.36 25.43 -13.02
N ALA A 93 4.05 26.00 -14.01
CA ALA A 93 3.42 26.57 -15.20
C ALA A 93 3.38 25.61 -16.39
N ASP A 94 4.54 25.15 -16.86
CA ASP A 94 4.66 24.26 -18.02
C ASP A 94 4.86 22.79 -17.61
N MET A 95 5.46 22.56 -16.43
CA MET A 95 5.72 21.24 -15.87
C MET A 95 5.31 21.22 -14.40
N ALA A 96 4.48 20.25 -14.03
CA ALA A 96 4.01 20.04 -12.66
C ALA A 96 4.34 18.66 -12.15
N MET A 97 4.40 18.50 -10.82
CA MET A 97 4.70 17.23 -10.17
C MET A 97 3.68 16.91 -9.08
N ILE A 98 3.22 15.66 -9.06
CA ILE A 98 2.51 15.04 -7.96
C ILE A 98 3.55 14.20 -7.21
N PHE A 99 3.79 14.53 -5.93
CA PHE A 99 4.76 13.84 -5.10
C PHE A 99 4.18 12.57 -4.45
N GLN A 100 5.05 11.66 -4.06
CA GLN A 100 4.72 10.37 -3.49
C GLN A 100 3.86 10.46 -2.21
N GLU A 101 4.14 11.44 -1.34
CA GLU A 101 3.45 11.58 -0.05
C GLU A 101 2.60 12.87 0.02
N PRO A 102 1.26 12.77 0.01
CA PRO A 102 0.40 13.95 0.16
C PRO A 102 0.54 14.65 1.52
N MET A 103 0.97 13.90 2.54
CA MET A 103 1.14 14.41 3.91
C MET A 103 2.26 15.43 4.03
N THR A 104 3.34 15.23 3.30
CA THR A 104 4.53 16.08 3.31
C THR A 104 4.50 17.15 2.21
N SER A 105 3.66 16.95 1.18
CA SER A 105 3.59 17.84 0.01
C SER A 105 2.71 19.07 0.23
N LEU A 106 1.69 18.96 1.10
CA LEU A 106 0.83 20.08 1.46
C LEU A 106 1.32 20.77 2.74
N ASN A 107 1.41 22.08 2.71
CA ASN A 107 1.79 22.86 3.89
C ASN A 107 0.64 22.82 4.93
N PRO A 108 0.88 22.32 6.15
CA PRO A 108 -0.19 22.13 7.14
C PRO A 108 -0.76 23.43 7.72
N VAL A 109 -0.07 24.56 7.58
CA VAL A 109 -0.51 25.86 8.14
C VAL A 109 -1.34 26.71 7.18
N PHE A 110 -1.45 26.32 5.90
CA PHE A 110 -2.31 26.99 4.92
C PHE A 110 -3.50 26.13 4.54
N THR A 111 -4.60 26.78 4.18
CA THR A 111 -5.81 26.05 3.72
C THR A 111 -5.58 25.46 2.31
N ALA A 112 -6.39 24.46 1.95
CA ALA A 112 -6.33 23.84 0.62
C ALA A 112 -6.54 24.88 -0.50
N GLY A 113 -7.53 25.78 -0.32
CA GLY A 113 -7.83 26.83 -1.28
C GLY A 113 -6.70 27.84 -1.44
N GLU A 114 -6.02 28.23 -0.36
CA GLU A 114 -4.89 29.16 -0.40
C GLU A 114 -3.71 28.60 -1.18
N GLN A 115 -3.34 27.34 -1.00
CA GLN A 115 -2.22 26.71 -1.68
C GLN A 115 -2.47 26.58 -3.19
N ILE A 116 -3.70 26.26 -3.62
CA ILE A 116 -4.06 26.24 -5.03
C ILE A 116 -4.07 27.67 -5.61
N ALA A 117 -4.69 28.63 -4.90
CA ALA A 117 -4.78 30.02 -5.34
C ALA A 117 -3.40 30.69 -5.43
N GLU A 118 -2.45 30.34 -4.55
CA GLU A 118 -1.07 30.82 -4.62
C GLU A 118 -0.40 30.42 -5.93
N THR A 119 -0.50 29.16 -6.33
CA THR A 119 0.02 28.65 -7.61
C THR A 119 -0.55 29.43 -8.80
N ILE A 120 -1.86 29.69 -8.79
CA ILE A 120 -2.54 30.45 -9.85
C ILE A 120 -2.05 31.91 -9.90
N ARG A 121 -1.91 32.57 -8.74
CA ARG A 121 -1.41 33.96 -8.68
C ARG A 121 0.01 34.06 -9.21
N LEU A 122 0.88 33.16 -8.78
CA LEU A 122 2.29 33.15 -9.16
C LEU A 122 2.52 32.93 -10.65
N HIS A 123 1.77 32.05 -11.29
CA HIS A 123 2.02 31.63 -12.66
C HIS A 123 1.06 32.19 -13.71
N GLN A 124 -0.14 32.64 -13.30
CA GLN A 124 -1.13 33.23 -14.21
C GLN A 124 -1.33 34.73 -13.99
N GLY A 125 -0.71 35.32 -12.96
CA GLY A 125 -0.83 36.75 -12.66
C GLY A 125 -2.25 37.20 -12.27
N LYS A 126 -3.13 36.29 -11.87
CA LYS A 126 -4.51 36.61 -11.44
C LYS A 126 -4.50 37.31 -10.09
N ASP A 127 -5.47 38.18 -9.87
CA ASP A 127 -5.72 38.77 -8.55
C ASP A 127 -6.24 37.72 -7.56
N ALA A 128 -6.33 38.07 -6.28
CA ALA A 128 -6.70 37.14 -5.22
C ALA A 128 -8.12 36.56 -5.38
N ALA A 129 -9.07 37.39 -5.84
CA ALA A 129 -10.46 36.96 -6.00
C ALA A 129 -10.63 36.00 -7.19
N ALA A 130 -10.02 36.33 -8.33
CA ALA A 130 -10.01 35.48 -9.52
C ALA A 130 -9.25 34.17 -9.27
N ALA A 131 -8.12 34.20 -8.54
CA ALA A 131 -7.36 33.01 -8.18
C ALA A 131 -8.15 32.09 -7.25
N ARG A 132 -8.87 32.63 -6.26
CA ARG A 132 -9.73 31.86 -5.34
C ARG A 132 -10.90 31.21 -6.09
N ALA A 133 -11.52 31.94 -7.03
CA ALA A 133 -12.60 31.40 -7.85
C ALA A 133 -12.12 30.24 -8.75
N GLU A 134 -10.92 30.38 -9.33
CA GLU A 134 -10.30 29.31 -10.11
C GLU A 134 -9.91 28.11 -9.25
N ALA A 135 -9.36 28.33 -8.05
CA ALA A 135 -9.05 27.27 -7.09
C ALA A 135 -10.30 26.45 -6.72
N LEU A 136 -11.44 27.10 -6.54
CA LEU A 136 -12.73 26.40 -6.31
C LEU A 136 -13.09 25.53 -7.51
N ARG A 137 -13.00 26.06 -8.73
CA ARG A 137 -13.28 25.28 -9.96
C ARG A 137 -12.34 24.06 -10.08
N MET A 138 -11.07 24.22 -9.71
CA MET A 138 -10.13 23.09 -9.72
C MET A 138 -10.53 22.01 -8.71
N LEU A 139 -10.97 22.38 -7.50
CA LEU A 139 -11.48 21.43 -6.52
C LEU A 139 -12.74 20.71 -7.00
N GLU A 140 -13.65 21.42 -7.68
CA GLU A 140 -14.84 20.83 -8.32
C GLU A 140 -14.44 19.87 -9.45
N GLN A 141 -13.47 20.23 -10.30
CA GLN A 141 -12.99 19.41 -11.40
C GLN A 141 -12.33 18.11 -10.93
N VAL A 142 -11.61 18.14 -9.80
CA VAL A 142 -11.08 16.91 -9.18
C VAL A 142 -12.12 16.17 -8.31
N ARG A 143 -13.40 16.54 -8.43
CA ARG A 143 -14.54 15.89 -7.77
C ARG A 143 -14.42 15.85 -6.24
N ILE A 144 -13.96 16.93 -5.61
CA ILE A 144 -13.98 17.03 -4.15
C ILE A 144 -15.43 17.34 -3.70
N PRO A 145 -15.99 16.52 -2.79
CA PRO A 145 -17.27 16.81 -2.18
C PRO A 145 -17.24 18.11 -1.40
N GLU A 146 -18.33 18.89 -1.46
CA GLU A 146 -18.42 20.18 -0.77
C GLU A 146 -17.21 21.10 -0.99
N ALA A 147 -16.72 21.20 -2.23
CA ALA A 147 -15.50 21.92 -2.60
C ALA A 147 -15.38 23.31 -1.95
N ARG A 148 -16.51 24.04 -1.81
CA ARG A 148 -16.55 25.36 -1.13
C ARG A 148 -16.13 25.27 0.33
N SER A 149 -16.59 24.25 1.06
CA SER A 149 -16.23 24.03 2.45
C SER A 149 -14.75 23.61 2.58
N VAL A 150 -14.25 22.84 1.61
CA VAL A 150 -12.86 22.34 1.59
C VAL A 150 -11.87 23.47 1.31
N MET A 151 -12.25 24.52 0.58
CA MET A 151 -11.40 25.70 0.35
C MET A 151 -10.79 26.27 1.64
N ASP A 152 -11.52 26.24 2.74
CA ASP A 152 -11.15 26.84 4.02
C ASP A 152 -10.65 25.81 5.05
N ARG A 153 -10.51 24.54 4.65
CA ARG A 153 -9.97 23.47 5.50
C ARG A 153 -8.45 23.34 5.34
N HIS A 154 -7.80 23.01 6.45
CA HIS A 154 -6.38 22.66 6.48
C HIS A 154 -6.16 21.19 6.10
N PRO A 155 -4.96 20.82 5.58
CA PRO A 155 -4.67 19.44 5.16
C PRO A 155 -4.97 18.37 6.22
N HIS A 156 -4.71 18.63 7.49
CA HIS A 156 -4.96 17.67 8.57
C HIS A 156 -6.47 17.37 8.81
N GLN A 157 -7.37 18.21 8.28
CA GLN A 157 -8.83 18.05 8.37
C GLN A 157 -9.41 17.25 7.19
N LEU A 158 -8.57 16.85 6.23
CA LEU A 158 -8.94 16.15 5.01
C LEU A 158 -8.58 14.66 5.09
N SER A 159 -9.37 13.79 4.47
CA SER A 159 -9.01 12.38 4.27
C SER A 159 -7.81 12.23 3.34
N GLY A 160 -7.17 11.05 3.32
CA GLY A 160 -6.04 10.76 2.44
C GLY A 160 -6.38 11.01 0.96
N GLY A 161 -7.51 10.48 0.50
CA GLY A 161 -7.97 10.67 -0.88
C GLY A 161 -8.32 12.13 -1.19
N MET A 162 -8.89 12.89 -0.23
CA MET A 162 -9.13 14.32 -0.42
C MET A 162 -7.82 15.11 -0.51
N ARG A 163 -6.82 14.82 0.30
CA ARG A 163 -5.49 15.45 0.20
C ARG A 163 -4.84 15.18 -1.16
N GLN A 164 -4.94 13.95 -1.64
CA GLN A 164 -4.45 13.58 -2.96
C GLN A 164 -5.13 14.39 -4.07
N ARG A 165 -6.46 14.51 -4.03
CA ARG A 165 -7.22 15.33 -4.98
C ARG A 165 -6.85 16.81 -4.91
N VAL A 166 -6.62 17.36 -3.71
CA VAL A 166 -6.11 18.74 -3.53
C VAL A 166 -4.73 18.90 -4.17
N MET A 167 -3.82 17.95 -3.98
CA MET A 167 -2.49 17.97 -4.59
C MET A 167 -2.57 17.89 -6.12
N ILE A 168 -3.46 17.04 -6.67
CA ILE A 168 -3.72 16.98 -8.11
C ILE A 168 -4.29 18.31 -8.61
N ALA A 169 -5.26 18.92 -7.91
CA ALA A 169 -5.82 20.22 -8.26
C ALA A 169 -4.74 21.31 -8.30
N MET A 170 -3.83 21.32 -7.31
CA MET A 170 -2.71 22.24 -7.25
C MET A 170 -1.72 22.03 -8.42
N ALA A 171 -1.36 20.79 -8.73
CA ALA A 171 -0.47 20.46 -9.83
C ALA A 171 -1.07 20.86 -11.19
N LEU A 172 -2.37 20.71 -11.39
CA LEU A 172 -3.04 20.98 -12.65
C LEU A 172 -3.62 22.39 -12.78
N ALA A 173 -3.55 23.21 -11.71
CA ALA A 173 -4.12 24.56 -11.67
C ALA A 173 -3.66 25.47 -12.81
N CYS A 174 -2.43 25.30 -13.29
CA CYS A 174 -1.88 26.05 -14.41
C CYS A 174 -1.94 25.33 -15.76
N LYS A 175 -2.61 24.18 -15.85
CA LYS A 175 -2.74 23.35 -17.06
C LYS A 175 -1.36 23.06 -17.68
N PRO A 176 -0.48 22.33 -16.99
CA PRO A 176 0.89 22.10 -17.44
C PRO A 176 0.94 21.33 -18.77
N ALA A 177 2.05 21.48 -19.50
CA ALA A 177 2.31 20.70 -20.71
C ALA A 177 2.77 19.27 -20.37
N LEU A 178 3.50 19.12 -19.25
CA LEU A 178 3.98 17.84 -18.73
C LEU A 178 3.58 17.68 -17.26
N LEU A 179 2.97 16.56 -16.95
CA LEU A 179 2.72 16.12 -15.57
C LEU A 179 3.70 14.99 -15.20
N ILE A 180 4.37 15.11 -14.09
CA ILE A 180 5.16 14.05 -13.48
C ILE A 180 4.38 13.54 -12.26
N ALA A 181 3.96 12.30 -12.28
CA ALA A 181 3.21 11.66 -11.21
C ALA A 181 4.09 10.59 -10.56
N ASP A 182 4.71 10.94 -9.43
CA ASP A 182 5.60 10.04 -8.69
C ASP A 182 4.81 9.28 -7.62
N GLU A 183 4.47 8.04 -7.91
CA GLU A 183 3.64 7.17 -7.09
C GLU A 183 2.33 7.84 -6.59
N PRO A 184 1.50 8.40 -7.47
CA PRO A 184 0.39 9.27 -7.08
C PRO A 184 -0.74 8.53 -6.35
N THR A 185 -0.71 7.22 -6.29
CA THR A 185 -1.75 6.38 -5.67
C THR A 185 -1.23 5.51 -4.53
N THR A 186 0.05 5.60 -4.17
CA THR A 186 0.63 4.88 -3.03
C THR A 186 -0.08 5.26 -1.73
N ALA A 187 -0.34 4.29 -0.88
CA ALA A 187 -1.09 4.42 0.38
C ALA A 187 -2.57 4.84 0.23
N LEU A 188 -3.15 4.69 -0.95
CA LEU A 188 -4.59 4.84 -1.16
C LEU A 188 -5.28 3.48 -1.26
N ASP A 189 -6.54 3.43 -0.82
CA ASP A 189 -7.38 2.26 -1.02
C ASP A 189 -7.67 2.02 -2.50
N VAL A 190 -7.86 0.77 -2.88
CA VAL A 190 -8.06 0.37 -4.28
C VAL A 190 -9.20 1.12 -4.97
N THR A 191 -10.28 1.47 -4.24
CA THR A 191 -11.39 2.24 -4.80
C THR A 191 -11.01 3.69 -5.07
N ILE A 192 -10.32 4.35 -4.13
CA ILE A 192 -9.82 5.72 -4.29
C ILE A 192 -8.73 5.75 -5.36
N GLN A 193 -7.84 4.76 -5.37
CA GLN A 193 -6.82 4.59 -6.41
C GLN A 193 -7.46 4.56 -7.81
N ALA A 194 -8.45 3.70 -8.04
CA ALA A 194 -9.14 3.60 -9.33
C ALA A 194 -9.79 4.94 -9.74
N GLN A 195 -10.41 5.66 -8.80
CA GLN A 195 -11.00 6.99 -9.06
C GLN A 195 -9.93 8.04 -9.42
N ILE A 196 -8.77 8.03 -8.76
CA ILE A 196 -7.65 8.95 -9.04
C ILE A 196 -7.04 8.66 -10.42
N LEU A 197 -6.85 7.39 -10.77
CA LEU A 197 -6.35 7.00 -12.09
C LEU A 197 -7.28 7.44 -13.21
N GLN A 198 -8.58 7.21 -13.05
CA GLN A 198 -9.61 7.68 -13.99
C GLN A 198 -9.60 9.22 -14.12
N LEU A 199 -9.47 9.93 -12.99
CA LEU A 199 -9.38 11.39 -12.98
C LEU A 199 -8.14 11.89 -13.74
N ILE A 200 -6.95 11.36 -13.46
CA ILE A 200 -5.71 11.75 -14.14
C ILE A 200 -5.84 11.51 -15.64
N ARG A 201 -6.39 10.38 -16.05
CA ARG A 201 -6.61 10.05 -17.46
C ARG A 201 -7.57 11.04 -18.14
N GLN A 202 -8.73 11.32 -17.52
CA GLN A 202 -9.69 12.29 -18.04
C GLN A 202 -9.04 13.66 -18.23
N LEU A 203 -8.28 14.13 -17.24
CA LEU A 203 -7.60 15.44 -17.30
C LEU A 203 -6.46 15.45 -18.32
N GLN A 204 -5.75 14.33 -18.51
CA GLN A 204 -4.74 14.16 -19.56
C GLN A 204 -5.36 14.31 -20.95
N GLU A 205 -6.48 13.64 -21.22
CA GLU A 205 -7.21 13.70 -22.49
C GLU A 205 -7.72 15.13 -22.76
N GLU A 206 -8.35 15.77 -21.76
CA GLU A 206 -8.89 17.15 -21.87
C GLU A 206 -7.78 18.17 -22.15
N MET A 207 -6.65 18.07 -21.46
CA MET A 207 -5.54 19.03 -21.56
C MET A 207 -4.52 18.67 -22.63
N ARG A 208 -4.56 17.44 -23.16
CA ARG A 208 -3.56 16.87 -24.07
C ARG A 208 -2.13 17.01 -23.54
N MET A 209 -1.94 16.84 -22.22
CA MET A 209 -0.63 16.90 -21.58
C MET A 209 0.12 15.58 -21.75
N GLY A 210 1.47 15.63 -21.78
CA GLY A 210 2.30 14.45 -21.59
C GLY A 210 2.33 14.06 -20.12
N VAL A 211 2.39 12.77 -19.82
CA VAL A 211 2.46 12.27 -18.43
C VAL A 211 3.65 11.32 -18.27
N VAL A 212 4.51 11.60 -17.30
CA VAL A 212 5.48 10.63 -16.76
C VAL A 212 4.86 10.05 -15.50
N PHE A 213 4.53 8.78 -15.53
CA PHE A 213 3.86 8.09 -14.44
C PHE A 213 4.84 7.10 -13.77
N ILE A 214 5.22 7.33 -12.54
CA ILE A 214 6.13 6.45 -11.79
C ILE A 214 5.31 5.61 -10.83
N THR A 215 5.50 4.30 -10.88
CA THR A 215 4.88 3.35 -9.95
C THR A 215 5.65 2.02 -9.95
N HIS A 216 5.46 1.25 -8.89
CA HIS A 216 5.90 -0.14 -8.81
C HIS A 216 4.73 -1.12 -9.06
N ASP A 217 3.48 -0.64 -9.16
CA ASP A 217 2.28 -1.45 -9.40
C ASP A 217 2.04 -1.65 -10.90
N MET A 218 2.34 -2.86 -11.39
CA MET A 218 2.15 -3.22 -12.80
C MET A 218 0.67 -3.30 -13.20
N GLY A 219 -0.26 -3.51 -12.26
CA GLY A 219 -1.69 -3.42 -12.53
C GLY A 219 -2.10 -1.99 -12.93
N VAL A 220 -1.60 -1.01 -12.16
CA VAL A 220 -1.77 0.41 -12.47
C VAL A 220 -1.12 0.77 -13.81
N VAL A 221 0.09 0.29 -14.08
CA VAL A 221 0.78 0.51 -15.36
C VAL A 221 -0.05 0.01 -16.54
N ALA A 222 -0.60 -1.19 -16.46
CA ALA A 222 -1.45 -1.75 -17.52
C ALA A 222 -2.69 -0.90 -17.79
N GLU A 223 -3.21 -0.20 -16.78
CA GLU A 223 -4.40 0.64 -16.86
C GLU A 223 -4.13 2.02 -17.47
N VAL A 224 -2.96 2.62 -17.22
CA VAL A 224 -2.69 4.03 -17.58
C VAL A 224 -1.65 4.23 -18.68
N ALA A 225 -0.69 3.31 -18.86
CA ALA A 225 0.49 3.56 -19.67
C ALA A 225 0.31 3.24 -21.17
N ASP A 226 0.72 4.16 -22.06
CA ASP A 226 0.90 3.90 -23.48
C ASP A 226 2.21 3.15 -23.73
N ARG A 227 3.26 3.61 -23.09
CA ARG A 227 4.60 3.02 -23.12
C ARG A 227 5.11 2.79 -21.71
N VAL A 228 5.98 1.78 -21.58
CA VAL A 228 6.62 1.41 -20.31
C VAL A 228 8.12 1.44 -20.48
N LEU A 229 8.81 2.09 -19.55
CA LEU A 229 10.24 2.11 -19.38
C LEU A 229 10.58 1.38 -18.09
N VAL A 230 11.34 0.30 -18.19
CA VAL A 230 11.74 -0.52 -17.06
C VAL A 230 13.15 -0.13 -16.61
N MET A 231 13.28 0.25 -15.33
CA MET A 231 14.56 0.61 -14.72
C MET A 231 15.02 -0.46 -13.72
N TYR A 232 16.31 -0.77 -13.75
CA TYR A 232 16.95 -1.67 -12.80
C TYR A 232 18.32 -1.13 -12.39
N ARG A 233 18.53 -0.90 -11.10
CA ARG A 233 19.80 -0.41 -10.51
C ARG A 233 20.39 0.84 -11.21
N GLY A 234 19.54 1.77 -11.64
CA GLY A 234 19.95 3.02 -12.28
C GLY A 234 20.02 2.98 -13.82
N ASP A 235 19.86 1.82 -14.43
CA ASP A 235 19.89 1.63 -15.88
C ASP A 235 18.49 1.39 -16.46
N LYS A 236 18.28 1.84 -17.70
CA LYS A 236 17.14 1.42 -18.51
C LYS A 236 17.42 0.02 -19.07
N VAL A 237 16.59 -0.96 -18.70
CA VAL A 237 16.77 -2.35 -19.16
C VAL A 237 15.82 -2.74 -20.28
N GLU A 238 14.64 -2.13 -20.33
CA GLU A 238 13.67 -2.37 -21.40
C GLU A 238 12.75 -1.17 -21.59
N GLU A 239 12.29 -0.93 -22.84
CA GLU A 239 11.30 0.11 -23.16
C GLU A 239 10.44 -0.34 -24.34
N GLY A 240 9.15 -0.04 -24.30
CA GLY A 240 8.26 -0.30 -25.42
C GLY A 240 6.78 -0.04 -25.12
N PRO A 241 5.91 -0.24 -26.12
CA PRO A 241 4.46 -0.20 -25.92
C PRO A 241 4.02 -1.11 -24.79
N SER A 242 3.02 -0.68 -24.02
CA SER A 242 2.53 -1.41 -22.84
C SER A 242 2.17 -2.86 -23.19
N GLU A 243 1.42 -3.07 -24.29
CA GLU A 243 0.99 -4.40 -24.72
C GLU A 243 2.18 -5.34 -24.98
N ARG A 244 3.27 -4.82 -25.57
CA ARG A 244 4.47 -5.63 -25.84
C ARG A 244 5.19 -6.01 -24.57
N ILE A 245 5.37 -5.06 -23.64
CA ILE A 245 6.07 -5.31 -22.37
C ILE A 245 5.33 -6.37 -21.54
N PHE A 246 4.00 -6.33 -21.51
CA PHE A 246 3.19 -7.31 -20.77
C PHE A 246 3.09 -8.67 -21.46
N ALA A 247 2.98 -8.72 -22.79
CA ALA A 247 2.79 -9.95 -23.54
C ALA A 247 4.11 -10.67 -23.84
N GLN A 248 5.18 -9.93 -24.13
CA GLN A 248 6.46 -10.47 -24.60
C GLN A 248 7.66 -9.69 -24.00
N PRO A 249 7.85 -9.73 -22.67
CA PRO A 249 9.00 -9.10 -22.02
C PRO A 249 10.29 -9.79 -22.50
N ARG A 250 11.29 -9.00 -22.89
CA ARG A 250 12.56 -9.51 -23.42
C ARG A 250 13.63 -9.61 -22.33
N HIS A 251 13.71 -8.61 -21.46
CA HIS A 251 14.71 -8.56 -20.41
C HIS A 251 14.31 -9.47 -19.24
N ARG A 252 15.25 -10.25 -18.69
CA ARG A 252 14.99 -11.18 -17.56
C ARG A 252 14.39 -10.51 -16.34
N TYR A 253 14.87 -9.32 -16.02
CA TYR A 253 14.31 -8.55 -14.90
C TYR A 253 12.84 -8.18 -15.13
N THR A 254 12.46 -7.78 -16.36
CA THR A 254 11.06 -7.49 -16.72
C THR A 254 10.19 -8.74 -16.56
N GLN A 255 10.71 -9.91 -17.00
CA GLN A 255 10.02 -11.19 -16.84
C GLN A 255 9.82 -11.54 -15.35
N ALA A 256 10.87 -11.38 -14.54
CA ALA A 256 10.80 -11.62 -13.10
C ALA A 256 9.82 -10.66 -12.41
N LEU A 257 9.87 -9.37 -12.75
CA LEU A 257 8.94 -8.36 -12.24
C LEU A 257 7.49 -8.72 -12.54
N LEU A 258 7.18 -9.08 -13.80
CA LEU A 258 5.82 -9.45 -14.22
C LEU A 258 5.35 -10.78 -13.62
N SER A 259 6.26 -11.73 -13.38
CA SER A 259 5.92 -13.01 -12.73
C SER A 259 5.55 -12.85 -11.25
N ALA A 260 6.07 -11.81 -10.60
CA ALA A 260 5.79 -11.50 -9.20
C ALA A 260 4.47 -10.74 -9.00
N VAL A 261 3.88 -10.17 -10.07
CA VAL A 261 2.63 -9.40 -9.99
C VAL A 261 1.47 -10.28 -9.55
N PRO A 262 0.79 -9.94 -8.45
CA PRO A 262 -0.41 -10.65 -8.04
C PRO A 262 -1.51 -10.45 -9.10
N LYS A 263 -2.08 -11.54 -9.58
CA LYS A 263 -3.19 -11.50 -10.54
C LYS A 263 -4.46 -11.99 -9.87
N LEU A 264 -5.45 -11.12 -9.76
CA LEU A 264 -6.77 -11.51 -9.27
C LEU A 264 -7.38 -12.56 -10.20
N GLY A 265 -7.94 -13.63 -9.61
CA GLY A 265 -8.47 -14.78 -10.36
C GLY A 265 -7.42 -15.85 -10.71
N ALA A 266 -6.15 -15.65 -10.36
CA ALA A 266 -5.10 -16.66 -10.61
C ALA A 266 -5.24 -17.94 -9.78
N MET A 267 -6.09 -17.89 -8.75
CA MET A 267 -6.38 -19.02 -7.84
C MET A 267 -7.75 -19.65 -8.08
N GLN A 268 -8.40 -19.31 -9.21
CA GLN A 268 -9.73 -19.84 -9.54
C GLN A 268 -9.74 -21.37 -9.55
N GLY A 269 -10.77 -21.96 -8.94
CA GLY A 269 -10.92 -23.41 -8.82
C GLY A 269 -10.02 -24.10 -7.79
N THR A 270 -9.17 -23.36 -7.05
CA THR A 270 -8.34 -23.91 -5.96
C THR A 270 -8.92 -23.58 -4.60
N ASP A 271 -8.68 -24.39 -3.58
CA ASP A 271 -9.23 -24.20 -2.23
C ASP A 271 -8.16 -23.80 -1.20
N HIS A 272 -6.88 -24.00 -1.50
CA HIS A 272 -5.76 -23.77 -0.58
C HIS A 272 -4.84 -22.64 -1.04
N PRO A 273 -4.15 -21.95 -0.11
CA PRO A 273 -3.10 -20.99 -0.42
C PRO A 273 -2.02 -21.55 -1.35
N ALA A 274 -1.45 -20.73 -2.22
CA ALA A 274 -0.38 -21.16 -3.10
C ALA A 274 0.70 -20.08 -3.24
N ARG A 275 1.95 -20.53 -3.33
CA ARG A 275 3.12 -19.65 -3.50
C ARG A 275 3.08 -18.90 -4.83
N PHE A 276 3.65 -17.68 -4.84
CA PHE A 276 3.95 -16.97 -6.08
C PHE A 276 5.05 -17.70 -6.86
N PRO A 277 4.90 -17.86 -8.17
CA PRO A 277 5.94 -18.38 -9.04
C PRO A 277 7.01 -17.27 -9.25
N LEU A 278 8.10 -17.30 -8.49
CA LEU A 278 9.16 -16.31 -8.60
C LEU A 278 10.25 -16.79 -9.55
N LEU A 279 10.59 -15.97 -10.53
CA LEU A 279 11.77 -16.15 -11.37
C LEU A 279 12.98 -15.52 -10.67
N ARG A 280 14.09 -16.27 -10.54
CA ARG A 280 15.35 -15.72 -10.01
C ARG A 280 16.08 -14.94 -11.10
N VAL A 281 16.51 -13.73 -10.76
CA VAL A 281 17.38 -12.90 -11.60
C VAL A 281 18.83 -13.15 -11.17
N ASP A 282 19.37 -14.34 -11.48
CA ASP A 282 20.79 -14.59 -11.30
C ASP A 282 21.54 -14.15 -12.57
N GLU A 283 22.55 -13.29 -12.42
CA GLU A 283 23.33 -12.71 -13.52
C GLU A 283 24.17 -13.77 -14.29
N SER A 284 24.29 -14.99 -13.77
CA SER A 284 25.22 -16.01 -14.29
C SER A 284 24.59 -17.31 -14.82
N ALA A 285 23.27 -17.51 -14.71
CA ALA A 285 22.63 -18.76 -15.14
C ALA A 285 21.59 -18.53 -16.24
N ALA A 286 21.54 -19.44 -17.22
CA ALA A 286 20.38 -19.57 -18.11
C ALA A 286 19.14 -19.74 -17.23
N ALA A 287 18.03 -19.03 -17.58
CA ALA A 287 16.80 -19.09 -16.83
C ALA A 287 16.30 -20.53 -16.78
N GLU A 288 16.71 -21.28 -15.76
CA GLU A 288 15.98 -22.47 -15.39
C GLU A 288 14.72 -22.00 -14.67
N PRO A 289 13.54 -22.40 -15.13
CA PRO A 289 12.35 -22.27 -14.33
C PRO A 289 12.67 -22.94 -12.99
N GLY A 290 12.56 -22.20 -11.89
CA GLY A 290 12.59 -22.81 -10.56
C GLY A 290 11.67 -24.03 -10.59
N PRO A 291 11.96 -25.09 -9.81
CA PRO A 291 11.18 -26.31 -9.88
C PRO A 291 9.70 -25.93 -9.88
N PRO A 292 8.89 -26.52 -10.78
CA PRO A 292 7.46 -26.22 -10.86
C PRO A 292 6.94 -26.29 -9.45
N ALA A 293 6.15 -25.30 -9.04
CA ALA A 293 5.60 -25.25 -7.70
C ALA A 293 5.02 -26.63 -7.42
N THR A 294 5.74 -27.40 -6.62
CA THR A 294 5.24 -28.71 -6.19
C THR A 294 3.88 -28.39 -5.60
N PRO A 295 2.79 -28.99 -6.08
CA PRO A 295 1.50 -28.80 -5.46
C PRO A 295 1.74 -29.03 -3.98
N ALA A 296 1.33 -28.08 -3.14
CA ALA A 296 1.53 -28.13 -1.71
C ALA A 296 1.26 -29.56 -1.28
N GLY A 297 2.29 -30.19 -0.64
CA GLY A 297 2.13 -31.57 -0.15
C GLY A 297 0.84 -31.63 0.66
N PRO A 298 0.24 -32.80 0.85
CA PRO A 298 -1.08 -32.94 1.45
C PRO A 298 -1.15 -32.02 2.67
N ALA A 299 -2.16 -31.15 2.67
CA ALA A 299 -2.46 -30.28 3.80
C ALA A 299 -2.36 -31.13 5.08
N PRO A 300 -1.86 -30.59 6.21
CA PRO A 300 -1.88 -31.30 7.47
C PRO A 300 -3.28 -31.89 7.60
N ALA A 301 -3.35 -33.20 7.73
CA ALA A 301 -4.52 -34.04 7.55
C ALA A 301 -5.77 -33.30 8.03
N GLU A 302 -6.78 -33.19 7.15
CA GLU A 302 -8.10 -32.70 7.49
C GLU A 302 -8.63 -33.58 8.64
N SER A 303 -8.36 -33.16 9.87
CA SER A 303 -8.84 -33.88 11.04
C SER A 303 -10.28 -33.44 11.30
N GLY A 304 -11.21 -34.17 10.71
CA GLY A 304 -12.63 -34.12 11.01
C GLY A 304 -13.47 -33.19 10.12
N PRO A 305 -14.76 -33.42 10.02
CA PRO A 305 -15.74 -32.56 9.37
C PRO A 305 -15.75 -31.18 10.03
N ALA A 306 -16.07 -30.13 9.28
CA ALA A 306 -16.01 -28.72 9.68
C ALA A 306 -16.70 -28.34 11.01
N GLY A 307 -17.55 -29.21 11.54
CA GLY A 307 -18.26 -29.06 12.82
C GLY A 307 -17.47 -29.44 14.09
N GLU A 308 -16.30 -30.09 13.99
CA GLU A 308 -15.54 -30.59 15.16
C GLU A 308 -14.22 -29.82 15.42
N ARG A 309 -13.83 -28.90 14.56
CA ARG A 309 -12.59 -28.12 14.75
C ARG A 309 -12.77 -27.06 15.85
N GLN A 310 -11.95 -27.13 16.89
CA GLN A 310 -11.94 -26.09 17.93
C GLN A 310 -11.13 -24.85 17.46
N PRO A 311 -11.70 -23.64 17.51
CA PRO A 311 -10.98 -22.43 17.17
C PRO A 311 -9.88 -22.16 18.19
N ILE A 312 -8.70 -21.75 17.71
CA ILE A 312 -7.62 -21.28 18.58
C ILE A 312 -7.90 -19.88 19.13
N LEU A 313 -8.55 -19.05 18.31
CA LEU A 313 -9.02 -17.71 18.68
C LEU A 313 -10.49 -17.56 18.26
N SER A 314 -11.34 -17.18 19.20
CA SER A 314 -12.76 -16.94 18.96
C SER A 314 -13.13 -15.54 19.42
N VAL A 315 -13.69 -14.75 18.53
CA VAL A 315 -14.11 -13.36 18.76
C VAL A 315 -15.63 -13.29 18.65
N ARG A 316 -16.28 -12.67 19.62
CA ARG A 316 -17.74 -12.53 19.69
C ARG A 316 -18.12 -11.10 20.04
N ASP A 317 -18.88 -10.46 19.17
CA ASP A 317 -19.46 -9.12 19.33
C ASP A 317 -18.46 -8.06 19.80
N LEU A 318 -17.23 -8.10 19.28
CA LEU A 318 -16.17 -7.16 19.65
C LEU A 318 -16.56 -5.73 19.26
N ILE A 319 -16.46 -4.80 20.24
CA ILE A 319 -16.77 -3.38 20.07
C ILE A 319 -15.57 -2.55 20.50
N THR A 320 -15.04 -1.72 19.59
CA THR A 320 -13.97 -0.77 19.90
C THR A 320 -14.29 0.59 19.29
N ARG A 321 -14.38 1.58 20.16
CA ARG A 321 -14.79 2.95 19.82
C ARG A 321 -13.80 3.97 20.37
N PHE A 322 -13.65 5.12 19.72
CA PHE A 322 -12.82 6.23 20.17
C PHE A 322 -13.64 7.49 20.35
N ASP A 323 -13.58 8.08 21.52
CA ASP A 323 -14.27 9.32 21.84
C ASP A 323 -13.50 10.53 21.30
N LEU A 324 -14.15 11.35 20.50
CA LEU A 324 -13.65 12.63 20.01
C LEU A 324 -14.12 13.74 20.95
N ARG A 325 -13.18 14.35 21.65
CA ARG A 325 -13.42 15.42 22.60
C ARG A 325 -13.23 16.78 21.94
N GLY A 326 -14.06 17.76 22.30
CA GLY A 326 -13.97 19.10 21.75
C GLY A 326 -14.51 20.16 22.71
N GLY A 327 -14.34 21.43 22.32
CA GLY A 327 -14.75 22.59 23.12
C GLY A 327 -13.83 22.87 24.31
N ILE A 328 -14.05 24.01 24.99
CA ILE A 328 -13.23 24.51 26.12
C ILE A 328 -13.19 23.51 27.29
N PHE A 329 -14.23 22.71 27.47
CA PHE A 329 -14.35 21.73 28.56
C PHE A 329 -13.96 20.30 28.16
N SER A 330 -13.34 20.09 26.98
CA SER A 330 -12.91 18.76 26.50
C SER A 330 -13.98 17.66 26.59
N ARG A 331 -15.25 18.01 26.38
CA ARG A 331 -16.39 17.07 26.41
C ARG A 331 -16.39 16.19 25.17
N VAL A 332 -16.85 14.94 25.32
CA VAL A 332 -17.07 14.04 24.19
C VAL A 332 -18.18 14.62 23.32
N GLN A 333 -17.89 14.91 22.06
CA GLN A 333 -18.83 15.48 21.10
C GLN A 333 -19.26 14.47 20.04
N ARG A 334 -18.36 13.62 19.62
CA ARG A 334 -18.55 12.59 18.58
C ARG A 334 -17.80 11.33 18.98
N ARG A 335 -18.12 10.25 18.28
CA ARG A 335 -17.47 8.95 18.50
C ARG A 335 -17.11 8.31 17.17
N VAL A 336 -15.91 7.75 17.08
CA VAL A 336 -15.49 6.90 15.97
C VAL A 336 -15.90 5.48 16.29
N HIS A 337 -16.76 4.89 15.48
CA HIS A 337 -17.21 3.51 15.57
C HIS A 337 -16.24 2.63 14.75
N ALA A 338 -15.08 2.32 15.33
CA ALA A 338 -14.01 1.63 14.60
C ALA A 338 -14.26 0.14 14.44
N VAL A 339 -14.87 -0.51 15.46
CA VAL A 339 -15.26 -1.93 15.45
C VAL A 339 -16.62 -2.07 16.11
N GLU A 340 -17.57 -2.68 15.42
CA GLU A 340 -18.96 -2.80 15.84
C GLU A 340 -19.45 -4.25 15.71
N LYS A 341 -19.53 -4.96 16.83
CA LYS A 341 -20.02 -6.34 16.95
C LYS A 341 -19.33 -7.32 15.98
N VAL A 342 -18.03 -7.21 15.84
CA VAL A 342 -17.26 -8.12 14.99
C VAL A 342 -17.15 -9.49 15.64
N SER A 343 -17.49 -10.54 14.88
CA SER A 343 -17.46 -11.93 15.32
C SER A 343 -16.81 -12.81 14.26
N PHE A 344 -15.83 -13.63 14.64
CA PHE A 344 -15.19 -14.63 13.79
C PHE A 344 -14.41 -15.65 14.61
N ASP A 345 -14.09 -16.78 13.98
CA ASP A 345 -13.23 -17.83 14.52
C ASP A 345 -11.97 -17.95 13.65
N LEU A 346 -10.83 -18.22 14.28
CA LEU A 346 -9.56 -18.55 13.64
C LEU A 346 -9.11 -19.93 14.12
N TYR A 347 -8.75 -20.80 13.18
CA TYR A 347 -8.36 -22.17 13.47
C TYR A 347 -6.84 -22.38 13.39
N PRO A 348 -6.27 -23.38 14.09
CA PRO A 348 -4.85 -23.70 13.99
C PRO A 348 -4.43 -23.98 12.55
N GLY A 349 -3.28 -23.44 12.13
CA GLY A 349 -2.76 -23.59 10.76
C GLY A 349 -3.58 -22.90 9.66
N GLU A 350 -4.56 -22.05 10.03
CA GLU A 350 -5.39 -21.29 9.10
C GLU A 350 -4.81 -19.88 8.88
N THR A 351 -4.97 -19.34 7.68
CA THR A 351 -4.92 -17.89 7.43
C THR A 351 -6.34 -17.38 7.19
N LEU A 352 -6.86 -16.62 8.15
CA LEU A 352 -8.04 -15.79 7.97
C LEU A 352 -7.59 -14.38 7.56
N SER A 353 -7.98 -13.94 6.38
CA SER A 353 -7.71 -12.57 5.98
C SER A 353 -8.85 -11.61 6.32
N LEU A 354 -8.50 -10.45 6.87
CA LEU A 354 -9.43 -9.36 7.14
C LEU A 354 -9.17 -8.23 6.13
N VAL A 355 -10.12 -8.00 5.23
CA VAL A 355 -9.99 -7.08 4.10
C VAL A 355 -11.02 -5.95 4.13
N GLY A 356 -10.74 -4.86 3.43
CA GLY A 356 -11.61 -3.70 3.33
C GLY A 356 -10.80 -2.42 3.14
N GLU A 357 -11.46 -1.30 2.92
CA GLU A 357 -10.81 0.00 2.73
C GLU A 357 -10.18 0.54 4.03
N SER A 358 -9.25 1.50 3.90
CA SER A 358 -8.59 2.14 5.05
C SER A 358 -9.63 2.80 5.98
N GLY A 359 -9.38 2.68 7.28
CA GLY A 359 -10.30 3.23 8.28
C GLY A 359 -11.56 2.39 8.52
N CYS A 360 -11.77 1.24 7.86
CA CYS A 360 -12.92 0.37 8.13
C CYS A 360 -12.78 -0.45 9.44
N GLY A 361 -11.65 -0.37 10.15
CA GLY A 361 -11.48 -0.97 11.48
C GLY A 361 -10.56 -2.19 11.56
N LYS A 362 -9.94 -2.65 10.46
CA LYS A 362 -9.07 -3.86 10.41
C LYS A 362 -7.95 -3.86 11.45
N SER A 363 -7.08 -2.86 11.39
CA SER A 363 -5.95 -2.72 12.34
C SER A 363 -6.41 -2.51 13.77
N THR A 364 -7.54 -1.82 13.97
CA THR A 364 -8.15 -1.67 15.29
C THR A 364 -8.62 -3.03 15.82
N THR A 365 -9.25 -3.86 14.99
CA THR A 365 -9.62 -5.23 15.37
C THR A 365 -8.39 -6.02 15.83
N GLY A 366 -7.33 -6.06 15.02
CA GLY A 366 -6.10 -6.76 15.37
C GLY A 366 -5.47 -6.28 16.70
N ARG A 367 -5.39 -4.96 16.91
CA ARG A 367 -4.85 -4.37 18.14
C ARG A 367 -5.73 -4.62 19.37
N SER A 368 -7.04 -4.69 19.18
CA SER A 368 -7.99 -5.00 20.27
C SER A 368 -7.83 -6.42 20.79
N LEU A 369 -7.48 -7.40 19.92
CA LEU A 369 -7.25 -8.79 20.32
C LEU A 369 -6.08 -8.93 21.30
N LEU A 370 -5.04 -8.09 21.17
CA LEU A 370 -3.89 -8.04 22.11
C LEU A 370 -4.06 -7.02 23.23
N ARG A 371 -5.24 -6.40 23.33
CA ARG A 371 -5.51 -5.30 24.26
C ARG A 371 -4.43 -4.20 24.20
N LEU A 372 -3.98 -3.88 22.99
CA LEU A 372 -3.20 -2.67 22.72
C LEU A 372 -4.13 -1.46 22.60
N VAL A 373 -5.41 -1.71 22.34
CA VAL A 373 -6.52 -0.77 22.38
C VAL A 373 -7.63 -1.39 23.21
N ASP A 374 -8.22 -0.62 24.12
CA ASP A 374 -9.31 -1.09 24.97
C ASP A 374 -10.61 -1.19 24.21
N SER A 375 -11.29 -2.34 24.35
CA SER A 375 -12.60 -2.61 23.79
C SER A 375 -13.68 -2.30 24.81
N GLN A 376 -14.82 -1.76 24.36
CA GLN A 376 -15.96 -1.42 25.21
C GLN A 376 -16.96 -2.57 25.35
N GLY A 377 -16.86 -3.59 24.50
CA GLY A 377 -17.76 -4.75 24.55
C GLY A 377 -17.25 -5.95 23.76
N GLY A 378 -17.94 -7.06 23.91
CA GLY A 378 -17.60 -8.31 23.27
C GLY A 378 -16.74 -9.24 24.14
N GLN A 379 -16.45 -10.41 23.59
CA GLN A 379 -15.62 -11.44 24.23
C GLN A 379 -14.59 -11.96 23.22
N VAL A 380 -13.39 -12.20 23.73
CA VAL A 380 -12.30 -12.82 22.96
C VAL A 380 -11.79 -14.02 23.74
N HIS A 381 -11.86 -15.20 23.13
CA HIS A 381 -11.38 -16.45 23.72
C HIS A 381 -10.15 -16.94 22.97
N PHE A 382 -9.10 -17.28 23.70
CA PHE A 382 -7.89 -17.89 23.16
C PHE A 382 -7.67 -19.25 23.85
N GLY A 383 -7.62 -20.34 23.07
CA GLY A 383 -7.53 -21.69 23.61
C GLY A 383 -8.67 -22.01 24.59
N GLY A 384 -9.88 -21.50 24.35
CA GLY A 384 -11.06 -21.67 25.19
C GLY A 384 -11.12 -20.73 26.41
N ARG A 385 -10.09 -19.94 26.69
CA ARG A 385 -10.04 -19.01 27.83
C ARG A 385 -10.43 -17.60 27.39
N ASP A 386 -11.33 -16.93 28.11
CA ASP A 386 -11.65 -15.52 27.91
C ASP A 386 -10.45 -14.63 28.28
N ILE A 387 -9.97 -13.85 27.31
CA ILE A 387 -8.80 -12.96 27.46
C ILE A 387 -9.18 -11.49 27.66
N THR A 388 -10.46 -11.16 27.61
CA THR A 388 -10.93 -9.76 27.71
C THR A 388 -10.68 -9.15 29.10
N LYS A 389 -10.68 -9.98 30.15
CA LYS A 389 -10.59 -9.57 31.55
C LYS A 389 -9.26 -9.94 32.22
N LEU A 390 -8.25 -10.38 31.47
CA LEU A 390 -6.96 -10.79 32.01
C LEU A 390 -6.25 -9.63 32.75
N LYS A 391 -5.59 -9.95 33.85
CA LYS A 391 -4.70 -9.01 34.55
C LYS A 391 -3.39 -8.84 33.79
N THR A 392 -2.63 -7.79 34.10
CA THR A 392 -1.39 -7.42 33.37
C THR A 392 -0.41 -8.60 33.22
N ALA A 393 -0.15 -9.36 34.28
CA ALA A 393 0.77 -10.51 34.25
C ALA A 393 0.25 -11.64 33.33
N GLU A 394 -1.06 -11.92 33.36
CA GLU A 394 -1.67 -12.92 32.50
C GLU A 394 -1.71 -12.49 31.03
N LEU A 395 -1.92 -11.16 30.81
CA LEU A 395 -1.87 -10.57 29.48
C LEU A 395 -0.45 -10.62 28.91
N GLN A 396 0.57 -10.41 29.76
CA GLN A 396 1.96 -10.58 29.33
C GLN A 396 2.26 -12.02 28.93
N ALA A 397 1.76 -13.00 29.68
CA ALA A 397 1.89 -14.42 29.32
C ALA A 397 1.17 -14.72 27.99
N LEU A 398 -0.04 -14.20 27.77
CA LEU A 398 -0.79 -14.35 26.53
C LEU A 398 -0.02 -13.80 25.31
N ARG A 399 0.64 -12.67 25.47
CA ARG A 399 1.45 -12.04 24.40
C ARG A 399 2.63 -12.89 23.93
N ARG A 400 2.98 -13.96 24.64
CA ARG A 400 3.90 -14.98 24.17
C ARG A 400 3.28 -15.84 23.07
N ASP A 401 2.02 -16.23 23.22
CA ASP A 401 1.32 -17.12 22.29
C ASP A 401 0.73 -16.37 21.08
N ILE A 402 0.44 -15.07 21.22
CA ILE A 402 -0.09 -14.22 20.14
C ILE A 402 0.90 -13.08 19.87
N GLN A 403 1.43 -13.03 18.65
CA GLN A 403 2.39 -12.01 18.23
C GLN A 403 1.82 -11.10 17.15
N PHE A 404 2.43 -9.92 16.99
CA PHE A 404 1.98 -8.89 16.06
C PHE A 404 3.13 -8.46 15.13
N VAL A 405 2.87 -8.45 13.83
CA VAL A 405 3.75 -7.83 12.83
C VAL A 405 3.06 -6.55 12.36
N PHE A 406 3.65 -5.40 12.71
CA PHE A 406 3.08 -4.09 12.43
C PHE A 406 3.28 -3.67 10.98
N GLN A 407 2.46 -2.73 10.53
CA GLN A 407 2.40 -2.19 9.17
C GLN A 407 3.72 -1.53 8.71
N ASP A 408 4.36 -0.75 9.60
CA ASP A 408 5.60 -0.03 9.28
C ASP A 408 6.82 -0.73 9.91
N PRO A 409 7.67 -1.38 9.10
CA PRO A 409 8.88 -2.03 9.61
C PRO A 409 9.94 -1.03 10.09
N PHE A 410 9.90 0.24 9.63
CA PHE A 410 10.82 1.27 10.09
C PHE A 410 10.48 1.73 11.51
N ALA A 411 9.20 2.03 11.76
CA ALA A 411 8.73 2.43 13.09
C ALA A 411 8.74 1.28 14.09
N SER A 412 8.79 0.02 13.62
CA SER A 412 8.75 -1.17 14.48
C SER A 412 10.09 -1.56 15.09
N LEU A 413 11.20 -1.02 14.60
CA LEU A 413 12.55 -1.32 15.06
C LEU A 413 13.21 -0.08 15.67
N ASP A 414 13.79 -0.19 16.87
CA ASP A 414 14.58 0.90 17.46
C ASP A 414 15.89 1.06 16.67
N PRO A 415 16.13 2.23 16.02
CA PRO A 415 17.33 2.43 15.19
C PRO A 415 18.64 2.45 15.98
N ARG A 416 18.58 2.52 17.32
CA ARG A 416 19.74 2.62 18.21
C ARG A 416 20.28 1.27 18.65
N VAL A 417 19.54 0.18 18.43
CA VAL A 417 19.94 -1.17 18.80
C VAL A 417 20.16 -2.04 17.57
N THR A 418 20.98 -3.07 17.71
CA THR A 418 21.23 -4.01 16.62
C THR A 418 20.00 -4.87 16.32
N VAL A 419 19.94 -5.38 15.11
CA VAL A 419 18.87 -6.28 14.68
C VAL A 419 18.84 -7.56 15.53
N GLY A 420 20.01 -8.11 15.86
CA GLY A 420 20.10 -9.27 16.74
C GLY A 420 19.50 -9.02 18.11
N PHE A 421 19.74 -7.83 18.69
CA PHE A 421 19.13 -7.46 19.96
C PHE A 421 17.61 -7.32 19.85
N SER A 422 17.11 -6.70 18.77
CA SER A 422 15.65 -6.54 18.53
C SER A 422 14.92 -7.89 18.45
N ILE A 423 15.56 -8.94 17.91
CA ILE A 423 15.00 -10.30 17.85
C ILE A 423 15.17 -11.00 19.21
N MET A 424 16.26 -10.73 19.94
CA MET A 424 16.58 -11.32 21.24
C MET A 424 15.71 -10.79 22.37
N GLU A 425 15.32 -9.53 22.33
CA GLU A 425 14.59 -8.84 23.40
C GLU A 425 13.35 -9.61 23.88
N PRO A 426 12.45 -10.13 23.03
CA PRO A 426 11.32 -10.95 23.47
C PRO A 426 11.75 -12.19 24.27
N LEU A 427 12.84 -12.85 23.88
CA LEU A 427 13.36 -14.03 24.58
C LEU A 427 13.80 -13.67 26.02
N LEU A 428 14.46 -12.53 26.18
CA LEU A 428 14.93 -12.05 27.48
C LEU A 428 13.76 -11.60 28.37
N VAL A 429 12.83 -10.80 27.83
CA VAL A 429 11.67 -10.25 28.56
C VAL A 429 10.76 -11.36 29.06
N HIS A 430 10.56 -12.42 28.26
CA HIS A 430 9.72 -13.56 28.64
C HIS A 430 10.49 -14.69 29.34
N GLY A 431 11.79 -14.53 29.57
CA GLY A 431 12.62 -15.51 30.27
C GLY A 431 12.73 -16.86 29.54
N VAL A 432 12.64 -16.86 28.21
CA VAL A 432 12.68 -18.09 27.38
C VAL A 432 14.11 -18.55 27.16
N ALA A 433 15.01 -17.60 26.89
CA ALA A 433 16.44 -17.88 26.67
C ALA A 433 17.28 -16.66 27.07
N SER A 434 18.56 -16.88 27.41
CA SER A 434 19.53 -15.85 27.73
C SER A 434 20.93 -16.21 27.27
N GLY A 435 21.84 -15.23 27.18
CA GLY A 435 23.23 -15.40 26.79
C GLY A 435 23.38 -16.17 25.46
N LYS A 436 24.31 -17.13 25.42
CA LYS A 436 24.61 -17.91 24.19
C LYS A 436 23.41 -18.68 23.63
N GLN A 437 22.44 -19.06 24.47
CA GLN A 437 21.22 -19.73 24.00
C GLN A 437 20.34 -18.76 23.19
N ALA A 438 20.18 -17.54 23.68
CA ALA A 438 19.43 -16.51 22.97
C ALA A 438 20.13 -16.11 21.65
N GLU A 439 21.48 -16.00 21.65
CA GLU A 439 22.26 -15.72 20.44
C GLU A 439 22.05 -16.81 19.36
N ARG A 440 22.12 -18.09 19.75
CA ARG A 440 21.84 -19.21 18.81
C ARG A 440 20.44 -19.13 18.25
N ARG A 441 19.46 -18.86 19.10
CA ARG A 441 18.06 -18.74 18.67
C ARG A 441 17.88 -17.58 17.67
N VAL A 442 18.56 -16.45 17.88
CA VAL A 442 18.56 -15.32 16.93
C VAL A 442 19.14 -15.74 15.58
N ALA A 443 20.27 -16.48 15.57
CA ALA A 443 20.86 -16.99 14.34
C ALA A 443 19.91 -17.91 13.57
N GLU A 444 19.28 -18.89 14.26
CA GLU A 444 18.27 -19.79 13.66
C GLU A 444 17.07 -19.03 13.08
N LEU A 445 16.60 -17.98 13.77
CA LEU A 445 15.48 -17.17 13.30
C LEU A 445 15.83 -16.33 12.07
N LEU A 446 17.04 -15.77 12.01
CA LEU A 446 17.53 -15.08 10.82
C LEU A 446 17.63 -16.02 9.62
N GLU A 447 18.22 -17.22 9.78
CA GLU A 447 18.28 -18.23 8.72
C GLU A 447 16.87 -18.63 8.25
N ARG A 448 15.93 -18.81 9.18
CA ARG A 448 14.54 -19.18 8.87
C ARG A 448 13.81 -18.12 8.02
N VAL A 449 14.13 -16.86 8.19
CA VAL A 449 13.58 -15.79 7.33
C VAL A 449 14.46 -15.51 6.09
N GLY A 450 15.47 -16.36 5.82
CA GLY A 450 16.35 -16.25 4.66
C GLY A 450 17.36 -15.12 4.75
N MET A 451 17.88 -14.86 5.97
CA MET A 451 18.91 -13.86 6.23
C MET A 451 20.16 -14.52 6.87
N PRO A 452 21.36 -14.10 6.46
CA PRO A 452 22.60 -14.57 7.10
C PRO A 452 22.69 -14.19 8.58
N PRO A 453 23.11 -15.10 9.48
CA PRO A 453 23.23 -14.82 10.93
C PRO A 453 24.16 -13.65 11.27
N GLU A 454 25.20 -13.40 10.47
CA GLU A 454 26.18 -12.32 10.66
C GLU A 454 25.52 -10.94 10.62
N MET A 455 24.36 -10.83 9.99
CA MET A 455 23.57 -9.59 9.94
C MET A 455 23.01 -9.17 11.30
N ALA A 456 23.02 -10.05 12.31
CA ALA A 456 22.57 -9.74 13.67
C ALA A 456 23.27 -8.53 14.30
N GLN A 457 24.51 -8.25 13.92
CA GLN A 457 25.33 -7.17 14.47
C GLN A 457 25.06 -5.79 13.83
N ARG A 458 24.27 -5.75 12.75
CA ARG A 458 23.96 -4.53 12.03
C ARG A 458 22.76 -3.79 12.62
N TYR A 459 22.68 -2.50 12.29
CA TYR A 459 21.57 -1.64 12.72
C TYR A 459 20.43 -1.58 11.68
N PRO A 460 19.20 -1.31 12.09
CA PRO A 460 18.04 -1.27 11.19
C PRO A 460 18.21 -0.38 9.94
N HIS A 461 18.91 0.75 10.06
CA HIS A 461 19.11 1.68 8.95
C HIS A 461 20.01 1.13 7.81
N GLU A 462 20.76 0.04 8.07
CA GLU A 462 21.61 -0.61 7.07
C GLU A 462 20.86 -1.60 6.18
N PHE A 463 19.55 -1.80 6.40
CA PHE A 463 18.74 -2.80 5.71
C PHE A 463 17.68 -2.16 4.80
N SER A 464 17.36 -2.87 3.70
CA SER A 464 16.22 -2.53 2.84
C SER A 464 14.88 -2.74 3.56
N GLY A 465 13.79 -2.18 3.03
CA GLY A 465 12.44 -2.36 3.57
C GLY A 465 12.05 -3.84 3.70
N GLY A 466 12.30 -4.64 2.68
CA GLY A 466 12.02 -6.08 2.71
C GLY A 466 12.87 -6.87 3.71
N GLN A 467 14.15 -6.50 3.88
CA GLN A 467 15.00 -7.10 4.92
C GLN A 467 14.51 -6.73 6.33
N ARG A 468 14.11 -5.47 6.56
CA ARG A 468 13.52 -5.06 7.84
C ARG A 468 12.22 -5.81 8.13
N GLN A 469 11.40 -6.05 7.11
CA GLN A 469 10.18 -6.85 7.27
C GLN A 469 10.49 -8.29 7.69
N ARG A 470 11.52 -8.92 7.08
CA ARG A 470 12.00 -10.25 7.51
C ARG A 470 12.46 -10.26 8.97
N ILE A 471 13.15 -9.20 9.41
CA ILE A 471 13.57 -9.02 10.81
C ILE A 471 12.36 -8.89 11.74
N CYS A 472 11.34 -8.12 11.38
CA CYS A 472 10.10 -8.01 12.16
C CYS A 472 9.36 -9.36 12.25
N ILE A 473 9.34 -10.15 11.18
CA ILE A 473 8.81 -11.52 11.19
C ILE A 473 9.65 -12.42 12.10
N ALA A 474 10.99 -12.40 12.00
CA ALA A 474 11.88 -13.16 12.87
C ALA A 474 11.65 -12.83 14.35
N ARG A 475 11.50 -11.54 14.68
CA ARG A 475 11.17 -11.09 16.04
C ARG A 475 9.83 -11.65 16.53
N ALA A 476 8.79 -11.62 15.68
CA ALA A 476 7.49 -12.17 16.03
C ALA A 476 7.54 -13.70 16.26
N LEU A 477 8.42 -14.42 15.55
CA LEU A 477 8.61 -15.87 15.70
C LEU A 477 9.48 -16.26 16.91
N ALA A 478 10.11 -15.31 17.58
CA ALA A 478 11.09 -15.61 18.65
C ALA A 478 10.51 -16.46 19.78
N LEU A 479 9.23 -16.29 20.10
CA LEU A 479 8.54 -16.95 21.21
C LEU A 479 7.73 -18.19 20.78
N ASP A 480 7.89 -18.69 19.57
CA ASP A 480 7.12 -19.79 18.98
C ASP A 480 5.59 -19.59 19.12
N PRO A 481 5.03 -18.48 18.60
CA PRO A 481 3.64 -18.13 18.77
C PRO A 481 2.70 -19.11 18.07
N LYS A 482 1.50 -19.25 18.63
CA LYS A 482 0.40 -20.03 18.01
C LYS A 482 -0.41 -19.20 17.01
N VAL A 483 -0.48 -17.88 17.25
CA VAL A 483 -1.20 -16.93 16.39
C VAL A 483 -0.28 -15.75 16.06
N VAL A 484 -0.24 -15.36 14.80
CA VAL A 484 0.41 -14.13 14.33
C VAL A 484 -0.61 -13.23 13.65
N ILE A 485 -0.73 -12.00 14.14
CA ILE A 485 -1.51 -10.95 13.50
C ILE A 485 -0.56 -10.16 12.61
N ALA A 486 -0.75 -10.23 11.30
CA ALA A 486 0.06 -9.54 10.30
C ALA A 486 -0.73 -8.35 9.74
N ASP A 487 -0.47 -7.15 10.28
CA ASP A 487 -1.20 -5.92 9.93
C ASP A 487 -0.51 -5.19 8.78
N GLU A 488 -1.07 -5.29 7.58
CA GLU A 488 -0.54 -4.71 6.32
C GLU A 488 0.97 -4.92 6.12
N SER A 489 1.45 -6.08 6.55
CA SER A 489 2.87 -6.42 6.67
C SER A 489 3.64 -6.49 5.33
N VAL A 490 2.96 -6.32 4.20
CA VAL A 490 3.56 -6.39 2.85
C VAL A 490 3.20 -5.20 1.96
N SER A 491 2.33 -4.28 2.42
CA SER A 491 1.76 -3.20 1.60
C SER A 491 2.77 -2.12 1.17
N ALA A 492 3.82 -1.90 1.96
CA ALA A 492 4.86 -0.89 1.69
C ALA A 492 6.07 -1.46 0.93
N LEU A 493 5.97 -2.68 0.39
CA LEU A 493 7.07 -3.37 -0.27
C LEU A 493 6.88 -3.42 -1.78
N ASP A 494 7.99 -3.39 -2.52
CA ASP A 494 7.96 -3.65 -3.96
C ASP A 494 7.38 -5.03 -4.27
N VAL A 495 6.74 -5.17 -5.42
CA VAL A 495 5.96 -6.36 -5.83
C VAL A 495 6.74 -7.66 -5.71
N SER A 496 8.03 -7.70 -6.12
CA SER A 496 8.84 -8.92 -6.02
C SER A 496 9.21 -9.26 -4.58
N ILE A 497 9.49 -8.26 -3.74
CA ILE A 497 9.75 -8.45 -2.31
C ILE A 497 8.47 -8.87 -1.59
N GLN A 498 7.34 -8.25 -1.91
CA GLN A 498 6.01 -8.62 -1.41
C GLN A 498 5.72 -10.11 -1.67
N ALA A 499 5.92 -10.58 -2.91
CA ALA A 499 5.71 -11.97 -3.27
C ALA A 499 6.66 -12.93 -2.50
N GLN A 500 7.91 -12.53 -2.26
CA GLN A 500 8.85 -13.29 -1.43
C GLN A 500 8.41 -13.40 0.03
N ILE A 501 7.93 -12.29 0.63
CA ILE A 501 7.45 -12.29 2.02
C ILE A 501 6.16 -13.11 2.14
N VAL A 502 5.24 -13.03 1.18
CA VAL A 502 4.03 -13.87 1.16
C VAL A 502 4.40 -15.36 1.09
N ASN A 503 5.34 -15.73 0.21
CA ASN A 503 5.83 -17.11 0.14
C ASN A 503 6.46 -17.56 1.48
N LEU A 504 7.23 -16.69 2.13
CA LEU A 504 7.80 -16.96 3.45
C LEU A 504 6.69 -17.20 4.50
N LEU A 505 5.62 -16.38 4.53
CA LEU A 505 4.52 -16.56 5.47
C LEU A 505 3.77 -17.89 5.23
N ILE A 506 3.54 -18.26 3.98
CA ILE A 506 2.93 -19.56 3.61
C ILE A 506 3.80 -20.73 4.09
N ASP A 507 5.12 -20.65 3.87
CA ASP A 507 6.04 -21.70 4.33
C ASP A 507 6.06 -21.79 5.86
N LEU A 508 6.17 -20.65 6.55
CA LEU A 508 6.12 -20.61 8.02
C LEU A 508 4.82 -21.17 8.60
N GLN A 509 3.68 -20.90 7.96
CA GLN A 509 2.39 -21.45 8.36
C GLN A 509 2.39 -22.98 8.25
N ARG A 510 2.81 -23.50 7.10
CA ARG A 510 2.87 -24.94 6.85
C ARG A 510 3.84 -25.65 7.80
N ASP A 511 5.04 -25.09 7.99
CA ASP A 511 6.12 -25.74 8.72
C ASP A 511 5.95 -25.67 10.25
N LEU A 512 5.30 -24.61 10.76
CA LEU A 512 5.12 -24.35 12.20
C LEU A 512 3.66 -24.51 12.68
N GLY A 513 2.71 -24.70 11.78
CA GLY A 513 1.29 -24.81 12.14
C GLY A 513 0.69 -23.52 12.73
N ILE A 514 1.32 -22.35 12.48
CA ILE A 514 0.87 -21.05 13.00
C ILE A 514 -0.46 -20.66 12.34
N ALA A 515 -1.38 -20.12 13.13
CA ALA A 515 -2.57 -19.46 12.62
C ALA A 515 -2.27 -17.98 12.33
N PHE A 516 -2.67 -17.47 11.15
CA PHE A 516 -2.49 -16.07 10.77
C PHE A 516 -3.83 -15.34 10.72
N LEU A 517 -3.91 -14.18 11.39
CA LEU A 517 -4.86 -13.14 11.06
C LEU A 517 -4.15 -12.15 10.13
N PHE A 518 -4.40 -12.26 8.84
CA PHE A 518 -3.72 -11.45 7.81
C PHE A 518 -4.59 -10.26 7.43
N ILE A 519 -4.15 -9.06 7.77
CA ILE A 519 -4.86 -7.81 7.46
C ILE A 519 -4.23 -7.19 6.22
N SER A 520 -5.04 -6.95 5.18
CA SER A 520 -4.56 -6.33 3.93
C SER A 520 -5.70 -5.64 3.20
N HIS A 521 -5.33 -4.67 2.35
CA HIS A 521 -6.22 -4.07 1.37
C HIS A 521 -5.96 -4.58 -0.07
N ASP A 522 -4.87 -5.36 -0.28
CA ASP A 522 -4.52 -5.95 -1.56
C ASP A 522 -5.23 -7.29 -1.76
N MET A 523 -6.33 -7.27 -2.54
CA MET A 523 -7.17 -8.43 -2.77
C MET A 523 -6.44 -9.55 -3.54
N ALA A 524 -5.50 -9.22 -4.43
CA ALA A 524 -4.79 -10.22 -5.21
C ALA A 524 -3.75 -11.00 -4.36
N VAL A 525 -3.14 -10.33 -3.37
CA VAL A 525 -2.32 -10.97 -2.34
C VAL A 525 -3.17 -11.84 -1.42
N VAL A 526 -4.31 -11.31 -0.97
CA VAL A 526 -5.26 -12.02 -0.11
C VAL A 526 -5.76 -13.30 -0.77
N GLU A 527 -6.05 -13.28 -2.07
CA GLU A 527 -6.44 -14.47 -2.83
C GLU A 527 -5.37 -15.58 -2.73
N ARG A 528 -4.08 -15.22 -2.68
CA ARG A 528 -2.97 -16.19 -2.62
C ARG A 528 -2.74 -16.80 -1.24
N VAL A 529 -2.90 -16.00 -0.17
CA VAL A 529 -2.45 -16.38 1.17
C VAL A 529 -3.57 -16.95 2.04
N SER A 530 -4.83 -16.72 1.68
CA SER A 530 -5.97 -16.99 2.55
C SER A 530 -6.57 -18.39 2.39
N HIS A 531 -7.05 -18.95 3.48
CA HIS A 531 -8.00 -20.05 3.50
C HIS A 531 -9.43 -19.51 3.55
N ARG A 532 -9.66 -18.51 4.42
CA ARG A 532 -10.94 -17.80 4.56
C ARG A 532 -10.70 -16.31 4.53
N VAL A 533 -11.73 -15.56 4.15
CA VAL A 533 -11.70 -14.10 4.04
C VAL A 533 -12.90 -13.50 4.75
N ALA A 534 -12.68 -12.49 5.56
CA ALA A 534 -13.68 -11.63 6.18
C ALA A 534 -13.59 -10.23 5.60
N VAL A 535 -14.65 -9.76 4.98
CA VAL A 535 -14.74 -8.43 4.38
C VAL A 535 -15.32 -7.45 5.40
N MET A 536 -14.59 -6.40 5.68
CA MET A 536 -14.92 -5.42 6.70
C MET A 536 -15.32 -4.08 6.09
N TYR A 537 -16.46 -3.52 6.52
CA TYR A 537 -17.00 -2.24 6.08
C TYR A 537 -17.57 -1.47 7.27
N LEU A 538 -17.15 -0.21 7.47
CA LEU A 538 -17.62 0.68 8.55
C LEU A 538 -17.63 0.00 9.94
N GLY A 539 -16.58 -0.70 10.28
CA GLY A 539 -16.43 -1.36 11.57
C GLY A 539 -17.11 -2.72 11.70
N GLN A 540 -17.76 -3.23 10.66
CA GLN A 540 -18.54 -4.46 10.68
C GLN A 540 -18.00 -5.48 9.67
N ILE A 541 -18.11 -6.78 9.96
CA ILE A 541 -17.93 -7.82 8.94
C ILE A 541 -19.25 -7.91 8.16
N VAL A 542 -19.15 -7.65 6.85
CA VAL A 542 -20.32 -7.69 5.94
C VAL A 542 -20.39 -8.97 5.13
N GLU A 543 -19.27 -9.67 4.97
CA GLU A 543 -19.21 -10.97 4.31
C GLU A 543 -18.02 -11.75 4.86
N ILE A 544 -18.21 -13.05 5.16
CA ILE A 544 -17.15 -13.96 5.62
C ILE A 544 -17.37 -15.33 5.05
N GLY A 545 -16.32 -15.95 4.52
CA GLY A 545 -16.43 -17.29 3.96
C GLY A 545 -15.10 -17.87 3.48
N PRO A 546 -15.13 -19.09 2.91
CA PRO A 546 -13.99 -19.66 2.22
C PRO A 546 -13.47 -18.70 1.13
N ARG A 547 -12.16 -18.64 0.94
CA ARG A 547 -11.53 -17.78 -0.08
C ARG A 547 -12.23 -17.91 -1.43
N ARG A 548 -12.46 -19.13 -1.90
CA ARG A 548 -13.11 -19.41 -3.18
C ARG A 548 -14.50 -18.77 -3.26
N ALA A 549 -15.32 -18.88 -2.21
CA ALA A 549 -16.66 -18.30 -2.20
C ALA A 549 -16.62 -16.77 -2.32
N ILE A 550 -15.70 -16.12 -1.59
CA ILE A 550 -15.58 -14.66 -1.60
C ILE A 550 -15.06 -14.12 -2.95
N PHE A 551 -14.09 -14.82 -3.57
CA PHE A 551 -13.46 -14.34 -4.82
C PHE A 551 -14.24 -14.74 -6.08
N GLU A 552 -14.82 -15.94 -6.12
CA GLU A 552 -15.52 -16.44 -7.30
C GLU A 552 -17.02 -16.12 -7.29
N ASN A 553 -17.63 -15.94 -6.11
CA ASN A 553 -19.06 -15.67 -5.97
C ASN A 553 -19.37 -14.68 -4.81
N PRO A 554 -18.83 -13.44 -4.84
CA PRO A 554 -19.10 -12.44 -3.82
C PRO A 554 -20.58 -12.08 -3.79
N GLN A 555 -21.18 -12.08 -2.59
CA GLN A 555 -22.62 -11.84 -2.42
C GLN A 555 -22.91 -10.41 -1.99
N HIS A 556 -22.10 -9.84 -1.08
CA HIS A 556 -22.33 -8.49 -0.61
C HIS A 556 -21.94 -7.43 -1.68
N PRO A 557 -22.77 -6.40 -1.92
CA PRO A 557 -22.46 -5.34 -2.92
C PRO A 557 -21.11 -4.68 -2.70
N TYR A 558 -20.74 -4.42 -1.45
CA TYR A 558 -19.44 -3.84 -1.13
C TYR A 558 -18.27 -4.77 -1.52
N THR A 559 -18.38 -6.08 -1.31
CA THR A 559 -17.36 -7.04 -1.75
C THR A 559 -17.18 -7.00 -3.27
N ARG A 560 -18.30 -6.95 -4.01
CA ARG A 560 -18.27 -6.80 -5.48
C ARG A 560 -17.60 -5.49 -5.90
N LYS A 561 -17.88 -4.39 -5.19
CA LYS A 561 -17.25 -3.09 -5.42
C LYS A 561 -15.73 -3.15 -5.21
N LEU A 562 -15.28 -3.76 -4.11
CA LEU A 562 -13.85 -3.97 -3.84
C LEU A 562 -13.17 -4.77 -4.95
N MET A 563 -13.77 -5.88 -5.37
CA MET A 563 -13.23 -6.72 -6.45
C MET A 563 -13.15 -5.98 -7.78
N ALA A 564 -14.18 -5.19 -8.12
CA ALA A 564 -14.22 -4.41 -9.36
C ALA A 564 -13.17 -3.28 -9.40
N ALA A 565 -12.73 -2.80 -8.23
CA ALA A 565 -11.75 -1.72 -8.12
C ALA A 565 -10.29 -2.20 -8.27
N VAL A 566 -10.02 -3.51 -8.11
CA VAL A 566 -8.65 -4.05 -8.21
C VAL A 566 -8.09 -3.85 -9.61
N PRO A 567 -6.90 -3.24 -9.79
CA PRO A 567 -6.26 -3.10 -11.08
C PRO A 567 -5.93 -4.48 -11.68
N ILE A 568 -6.21 -4.64 -12.97
CA ILE A 568 -5.91 -5.89 -13.67
C ILE A 568 -4.69 -5.65 -14.56
N ALA A 569 -3.65 -6.45 -14.38
CA ALA A 569 -2.41 -6.36 -15.15
C ALA A 569 -2.59 -6.86 -16.61
N ASP A 570 -3.55 -6.27 -17.32
CA ASP A 570 -3.89 -6.56 -18.72
C ASP A 570 -4.12 -5.26 -19.50
N PRO A 571 -3.16 -4.80 -20.32
CA PRO A 571 -3.29 -3.58 -21.10
C PRO A 571 -4.47 -3.59 -22.10
N ALA A 572 -4.95 -4.76 -22.55
CA ALA A 572 -6.10 -4.84 -23.45
C ALA A 572 -7.39 -4.32 -22.82
N ARG A 573 -7.46 -4.27 -21.50
CA ARG A 573 -8.60 -3.72 -20.73
C ARG A 573 -8.52 -2.23 -20.46
N ARG A 574 -7.45 -1.55 -20.85
CA ARG A 574 -7.21 -0.12 -20.59
C ARG A 574 -8.35 0.80 -21.05
N HIS A 575 -9.00 0.49 -22.18
CA HIS A 575 -10.08 1.30 -22.73
C HIS A 575 -11.47 0.84 -22.30
N MET A 576 -11.58 -0.20 -21.47
CA MET A 576 -12.88 -0.63 -20.96
C MET A 576 -13.38 0.35 -19.89
N SER A 577 -14.54 0.91 -20.12
CA SER A 577 -15.22 1.77 -19.15
C SER A 577 -15.54 0.94 -17.89
N ARG A 578 -14.85 1.20 -16.79
CA ARG A 578 -15.24 0.67 -15.48
C ARG A 578 -16.31 1.56 -14.86
N THR A 579 -17.46 1.01 -14.58
CA THR A 579 -18.47 1.71 -13.78
C THR A 579 -18.02 1.69 -12.33
N LEU A 580 -17.17 2.65 -11.96
CA LEU A 580 -16.82 2.87 -10.56
C LEU A 580 -18.02 3.55 -9.90
N LEU A 581 -18.61 2.92 -8.90
CA LEU A 581 -19.62 3.55 -8.07
C LEU A 581 -18.96 4.75 -7.37
N SER A 582 -19.53 5.93 -7.57
CA SER A 582 -18.96 7.21 -7.14
C SER A 582 -19.10 7.47 -5.64
N ASP A 583 -19.79 6.60 -4.92
CA ASP A 583 -20.14 6.85 -3.53
C ASP A 583 -18.92 6.70 -2.62
N GLU A 584 -18.53 7.80 -2.02
CA GLU A 584 -17.55 7.80 -0.92
C GLU A 584 -18.13 7.01 0.27
N ILE A 585 -17.23 6.27 0.95
CA ILE A 585 -17.63 5.59 2.17
C ILE A 585 -18.04 6.63 3.21
N PRO A 586 -19.22 6.48 3.83
CA PRO A 586 -19.63 7.35 4.92
C PRO A 586 -18.58 7.36 6.03
N SER A 587 -18.46 8.49 6.70
CA SER A 587 -17.53 8.62 7.82
C SER A 587 -17.93 7.67 8.98
N PRO A 588 -17.01 6.94 9.60
CA PRO A 588 -17.27 6.16 10.81
C PRO A 588 -17.48 7.04 12.06
N ILE A 589 -17.34 8.37 11.90
CA ILE A 589 -17.54 9.35 12.97
C ILE A 589 -19.01 9.69 13.08
N ARG A 590 -19.61 9.40 14.24
CA ARG A 590 -21.02 9.63 14.51
C ARG A 590 -21.25 10.55 15.72
N GLN A 591 -22.44 11.09 15.84
CA GLN A 591 -22.93 11.77 17.05
C GLN A 591 -23.07 10.74 18.18
N LEU A 592 -23.04 11.17 19.44
CA LEU A 592 -23.11 10.27 20.60
C LEU A 592 -24.36 9.40 20.63
N ASN A 593 -25.47 9.89 20.08
CA ASN A 593 -26.77 9.19 20.07
C ASN A 593 -27.08 8.49 18.74
N ASP A 594 -26.11 8.46 17.82
CA ASP A 594 -26.25 7.83 16.50
C ASP A 594 -25.49 6.49 16.53
N GLU A 595 -26.19 5.43 16.93
CA GLU A 595 -25.63 4.06 16.97
C GLU A 595 -25.73 3.42 15.56
N PRO A 596 -24.65 2.73 15.11
CA PRO A 596 -24.68 2.05 13.81
C PRO A 596 -25.63 0.85 13.84
N VAL A 597 -26.36 0.67 12.77
CA VAL A 597 -27.15 -0.54 12.56
C VAL A 597 -26.20 -1.68 12.21
N VAL A 598 -26.25 -2.76 12.99
CA VAL A 598 -25.48 -3.99 12.73
C VAL A 598 -26.45 -5.09 12.34
N ALA A 599 -26.42 -5.47 11.05
CA ALA A 599 -27.22 -6.56 10.56
C ALA A 599 -26.57 -7.91 10.86
N PRO A 600 -27.34 -8.95 11.23
CA PRO A 600 -26.78 -10.29 11.43
C PRO A 600 -26.26 -10.88 10.13
N LEU A 601 -25.21 -11.67 10.23
CA LEU A 601 -24.71 -12.49 9.14
C LEU A 601 -25.65 -13.66 8.88
N VAL A 602 -26.08 -13.86 7.64
CA VAL A 602 -26.98 -14.94 7.21
C VAL A 602 -26.18 -15.89 6.32
N ALA A 603 -26.32 -17.19 6.56
CA ALA A 603 -25.68 -18.22 5.74
C ALA A 603 -26.26 -18.20 4.30
N VAL A 604 -25.38 -18.14 3.32
CA VAL A 604 -25.72 -18.17 1.88
C VAL A 604 -25.08 -19.36 1.16
N GLY A 605 -24.22 -20.10 1.85
CA GLY A 605 -23.53 -21.28 1.37
C GLY A 605 -22.79 -22.00 2.50
N PRO A 606 -22.08 -23.09 2.22
CA PRO A 606 -21.22 -23.75 3.20
C PRO A 606 -20.17 -22.80 3.75
N ASP A 607 -20.19 -22.56 5.06
CA ASP A 607 -19.29 -21.63 5.77
C ASP A 607 -19.23 -20.20 5.18
N HIS A 608 -20.23 -19.81 4.36
CA HIS A 608 -20.32 -18.51 3.72
C HIS A 608 -21.50 -17.71 4.28
N PHE A 609 -21.19 -16.56 4.89
CA PHE A 609 -22.16 -15.73 5.61
C PHE A 609 -22.10 -14.29 5.09
N VAL A 610 -23.26 -13.64 4.97
CA VAL A 610 -23.41 -12.30 4.39
C VAL A 610 -24.37 -11.48 5.24
N ALA A 611 -24.02 -10.22 5.51
CA ALA A 611 -24.92 -9.25 6.12
C ALA A 611 -25.91 -8.71 5.08
N ARG A 612 -27.20 -8.77 5.40
CA ARG A 612 -28.27 -8.25 4.54
C ARG A 612 -28.74 -6.88 5.06
N HIS A 613 -27.99 -5.86 4.77
CA HIS A 613 -28.40 -4.48 5.12
C HIS A 613 -27.92 -3.49 4.05
N SER A 614 -28.65 -2.39 3.90
CA SER A 614 -28.22 -1.25 3.12
C SER A 614 -27.44 -0.31 4.03
N VAL A 615 -26.11 -0.24 3.88
CA VAL A 615 -25.28 0.75 4.57
C VAL A 615 -24.87 1.80 3.55
N GLY A 616 -25.13 3.07 3.85
CA GLY A 616 -24.73 4.19 3.02
C GLY A 616 -25.65 4.56 1.86
N GLY A 617 -26.87 4.01 1.78
CA GLY A 617 -27.91 4.45 0.83
C GLY A 617 -27.68 4.13 -0.65
N ALA A 618 -26.67 3.35 -0.99
CA ALA A 618 -26.24 3.10 -2.36
C ALA A 618 -26.41 1.63 -2.81
N TYR A 619 -27.29 0.87 -2.16
CA TYR A 619 -27.48 -0.54 -2.50
C TYR A 619 -28.96 -0.86 -2.75
#